data_daf712f36969bb114024e88679f6e33c
#
_entry.id   daf712f36969bb114024e88679f6e33c
#
_cell.length_a   1.000
_cell.length_b   1.000
_cell.length_c   1.000
_cell.angle_alpha   90.00
_cell.angle_beta   90.00
_cell.angle_gamma   90.00
#
_symmetry.space_group_name_H-M   'P 1'
#
loop_
_entity.id
_entity.type
_entity.pdbx_description
1 polymer ?
#
loop_
_entity_poly.entity_id
_entity_poly.type
_entity_poly.pdbx_seq_one_letter_code
_entity_poly.pdbx_strand_id
1 'polypeptide(L)'
;MAEQGSGSSPLAEALARVGDRWTLLVVEALLGGPQRFNDLLGQIPGIAANILSERLRRLEREGLLIARPYSERPPRAAYQLTAEGTELAGALRLLAHWGARHTDPAEAPRHTACGTLLEARWYCPTCDHLVDHEPRDAEVSYL
;
A
#
# COMPACT_ATOMS: atom_id res chain seq x y z
N MET A 1 7.34 -33.02 22.05
CA MET A 1 7.56 -31.56 22.23
C MET A 1 7.52 -30.93 20.84
N ALA A 2 6.38 -30.36 20.49
CA ALA A 2 6.31 -29.56 19.26
C ALA A 2 6.96 -28.22 19.55
N GLU A 3 8.09 -27.93 18.92
CA GLU A 3 8.61 -26.58 18.82
C GLU A 3 7.59 -25.76 18.07
N GLN A 4 6.83 -24.97 18.81
CA GLN A 4 6.05 -23.89 18.24
C GLN A 4 7.08 -22.87 17.74
N GLY A 5 7.42 -22.97 16.46
CA GLY A 5 8.12 -21.92 15.77
C GLY A 5 7.33 -20.64 15.97
N SER A 6 7.92 -19.70 16.69
CA SER A 6 7.45 -18.31 16.82
C SER A 6 7.57 -17.62 15.46
N GLY A 7 6.86 -18.11 14.46
CA GLY A 7 6.73 -17.46 13.17
C GLY A 7 5.80 -16.26 13.33
N SER A 8 6.26 -15.06 13.00
CA SER A 8 5.37 -13.90 12.92
C SER A 8 4.30 -14.17 11.86
N SER A 9 3.07 -13.68 12.08
CA SER A 9 2.02 -13.85 11.09
C SER A 9 2.36 -13.10 9.79
N PRO A 10 1.84 -13.52 8.61
CA PRO A 10 2.05 -12.78 7.37
C PRO A 10 1.70 -11.29 7.47
N LEU A 11 0.66 -10.95 8.23
CA LEU A 11 0.32 -9.55 8.51
C LEU A 11 1.40 -8.86 9.35
N ALA A 12 1.93 -9.54 10.38
CA ALA A 12 2.99 -8.97 11.21
C ALA A 12 4.27 -8.72 10.39
N GLU A 13 4.63 -9.61 9.47
CA GLU A 13 5.73 -9.42 8.53
C GLU A 13 5.50 -8.20 7.61
N ALA A 14 4.31 -8.08 7.04
CA ALA A 14 3.96 -6.93 6.20
C ALA A 14 4.06 -5.62 7.01
N LEU A 15 3.51 -5.59 8.22
CA LEU A 15 3.55 -4.41 9.09
C LEU A 15 4.97 -4.06 9.53
N ALA A 16 5.85 -5.04 9.74
CA ALA A 16 7.26 -4.78 10.04
C ALA A 16 7.98 -4.06 8.89
N ARG A 17 7.59 -4.32 7.65
CA ARG A 17 8.19 -3.70 6.45
C ARG A 17 7.56 -2.34 6.12
N VAL A 18 6.25 -2.22 6.17
CA VAL A 18 5.52 -1.05 5.64
C VAL A 18 4.47 -0.48 6.61
N GLY A 19 4.40 -0.97 7.85
CA GLY A 19 3.25 -0.74 8.74
C GLY A 19 3.15 0.64 9.37
N ASP A 20 4.06 1.56 9.11
CA ASP A 20 3.92 2.91 9.64
C ASP A 20 3.10 3.82 8.69
N ARG A 21 2.43 4.78 9.29
CA ARG A 21 1.56 5.73 8.61
C ARG A 21 2.21 6.38 7.38
N TRP A 22 3.43 6.87 7.54
CA TRP A 22 4.07 7.64 6.50
C TRP A 22 4.52 6.79 5.32
N THR A 23 5.00 5.57 5.58
CA THR A 23 5.39 4.62 4.53
C THR A 23 4.20 4.30 3.63
N LEU A 24 3.05 3.98 4.19
CA LEU A 24 1.85 3.66 3.41
C LEU A 24 1.35 4.84 2.59
N LEU A 25 1.39 6.07 3.14
CA LEU A 25 1.01 7.28 2.40
C LEU A 25 1.99 7.61 1.27
N VAL A 26 3.28 7.34 1.44
CA VAL A 26 4.28 7.48 0.37
C VAL A 26 4.01 6.49 -0.76
N VAL A 27 3.73 5.23 -0.42
CA VAL A 27 3.39 4.21 -1.43
C VAL A 27 2.12 4.61 -2.18
N GLU A 28 1.08 5.06 -1.48
CA GLU A 28 -0.16 5.54 -2.10
C GLU A 28 0.10 6.67 -3.10
N ALA A 29 0.87 7.68 -2.72
CA ALA A 29 1.22 8.79 -3.60
C ALA A 29 1.98 8.34 -4.85
N LEU A 30 2.79 7.28 -4.76
CA LEU A 30 3.57 6.73 -5.86
C LEU A 30 2.78 5.77 -6.76
N LEU A 31 1.59 5.32 -6.36
CA LEU A 31 0.74 4.47 -7.20
C LEU A 31 0.29 5.18 -8.49
N GLY A 32 0.20 6.50 -8.47
CA GLY A 32 -0.14 7.33 -9.64
C GLY A 32 1.00 7.49 -10.64
N GLY A 33 2.19 7.01 -10.34
CA GLY A 33 3.37 7.12 -11.18
C GLY A 33 4.56 7.76 -10.47
N PRO A 34 5.69 7.94 -11.17
CA PRO A 34 6.90 8.52 -10.59
C PRO A 34 6.68 9.94 -10.08
N GLN A 35 7.28 10.25 -8.93
CA GLN A 35 7.16 11.55 -8.25
C GLN A 35 8.55 12.03 -7.81
N ARG A 36 8.74 13.34 -7.84
CA ARG A 36 9.91 14.01 -7.28
C ARG A 36 9.72 14.21 -5.77
N PHE A 37 10.83 14.40 -5.07
CA PHE A 37 10.80 14.62 -3.61
C PHE A 37 9.84 15.75 -3.19
N ASN A 38 9.93 16.91 -3.86
CA ASN A 38 9.08 18.05 -3.54
C ASN A 38 7.61 17.83 -3.88
N ASP A 39 7.31 17.04 -4.91
CA ASP A 39 5.93 16.67 -5.25
C ASP A 39 5.32 15.79 -4.15
N LEU A 40 6.07 14.80 -3.67
CA LEU A 40 5.67 13.95 -2.52
C LEU A 40 5.49 14.78 -1.24
N LEU A 41 6.41 15.69 -0.97
CA LEU A 41 6.34 16.56 0.20
C LEU A 41 5.08 17.43 0.18
N GLY A 42 4.67 17.91 -0.99
CA GLY A 42 3.44 18.68 -1.16
C GLY A 42 2.16 17.87 -1.15
N GLN A 43 2.21 16.61 -1.60
CA GLN A 43 1.03 15.72 -1.68
C GLN A 43 0.67 15.04 -0.36
N ILE A 44 1.65 14.84 0.52
CA ILE A 44 1.44 14.12 1.79
C ILE A 44 1.31 15.16 2.92
N PRO A 45 0.08 15.49 3.36
CA PRO A 45 -0.12 16.53 4.35
C PRO A 45 0.58 16.23 5.67
N GLY A 46 1.34 17.21 6.17
CA GLY A 46 1.98 17.15 7.48
C GLY A 46 3.27 16.32 7.55
N ILE A 47 3.73 15.73 6.44
CA ILE A 47 5.00 15.01 6.46
C ILE A 47 6.19 16.00 6.50
N ALA A 48 7.15 15.76 7.40
CA ALA A 48 8.40 16.51 7.43
C ALA A 48 9.40 15.97 6.40
N ALA A 49 10.24 16.84 5.86
CA ALA A 49 11.22 16.47 4.83
C ALA A 49 12.19 15.36 5.27
N ASN A 50 12.63 15.39 6.53
CA ASN A 50 13.50 14.36 7.08
C ASN A 50 12.80 13.00 7.22
N ILE A 51 11.52 13.00 7.57
CA ILE A 51 10.71 11.77 7.64
C ILE A 51 10.50 11.20 6.23
N LEU A 52 10.14 12.04 5.26
CA LEU A 52 10.02 11.60 3.87
C LEU A 52 11.31 10.98 3.35
N SER A 53 12.45 11.64 3.54
CA SER A 53 13.78 11.11 3.18
C SER A 53 14.05 9.73 3.78
N GLU A 54 13.75 9.56 5.06
CA GLU A 54 13.97 8.29 5.77
C GLU A 54 13.06 7.18 5.23
N ARG A 55 11.79 7.49 4.99
CA ARG A 55 10.83 6.52 4.43
C ARG A 55 11.17 6.10 3.01
N LEU A 56 11.59 7.04 2.17
CA LEU A 56 12.05 6.72 0.81
C LEU A 56 13.27 5.79 0.83
N ARG A 57 14.26 6.06 1.68
CA ARG A 57 15.43 5.17 1.84
C ARG A 57 15.05 3.79 2.34
N ARG A 58 14.11 3.72 3.28
CA ARG A 58 13.61 2.44 3.80
C ARG A 58 12.93 1.64 2.71
N LEU A 59 12.00 2.24 1.97
CA LEU A 59 11.30 1.59 0.86
C LEU A 59 12.27 1.11 -0.24
N GLU A 60 13.33 1.87 -0.50
CA GLU A 60 14.37 1.48 -1.44
C GLU A 60 15.16 0.27 -0.94
N ARG A 61 15.55 0.24 0.33
CA ARG A 61 16.21 -0.94 0.95
C ARG A 61 15.33 -2.18 0.94
N GLU A 62 14.03 -2.01 1.11
CA GLU A 62 13.04 -3.10 1.04
C GLU A 62 12.72 -3.56 -0.39
N GLY A 63 13.28 -2.90 -1.41
CA GLY A 63 13.03 -3.22 -2.80
C GLY A 63 11.65 -2.83 -3.32
N LEU A 64 10.96 -1.93 -2.64
CA LEU A 64 9.60 -1.50 -2.98
C LEU A 64 9.57 -0.26 -3.87
N LEU A 65 10.66 0.51 -3.90
CA LEU A 65 10.84 1.62 -4.83
C LEU A 65 12.27 1.72 -5.33
N ILE A 66 12.43 2.46 -6.40
CA ILE A 66 13.72 2.86 -6.96
C ILE A 66 13.77 4.38 -7.13
N ALA A 67 14.95 4.96 -6.91
CA ALA A 67 15.25 6.34 -7.23
C ALA A 67 15.89 6.40 -8.63
N ARG A 68 15.30 7.16 -9.54
CA ARG A 68 15.85 7.40 -10.88
C ARG A 68 16.41 8.80 -10.96
N PRO A 69 17.73 8.98 -11.05
CA PRO A 69 18.32 10.28 -11.27
C PRO A 69 17.83 10.91 -12.58
N TYR A 70 17.45 12.18 -12.56
CA TYR A 70 17.12 12.95 -13.76
C TYR A 70 17.99 14.21 -13.91
N SER A 71 18.80 14.53 -12.90
CA SER A 71 19.78 15.61 -12.91
C SER A 71 21.00 15.24 -12.07
N GLU A 72 22.19 15.53 -12.57
CA GLU A 72 23.43 15.30 -11.84
C GLU A 72 23.90 16.55 -11.08
N ARG A 73 23.52 17.72 -11.55
CA ARG A 73 23.93 19.03 -10.97
C ARG A 73 22.78 20.03 -10.98
N PRO A 74 22.08 20.24 -9.84
CA PRO A 74 22.20 19.50 -8.56
C PRO A 74 21.66 18.07 -8.68
N PRO A 75 22.12 17.10 -7.83
CA PRO A 75 21.62 15.73 -7.82
C PRO A 75 20.11 15.73 -7.51
N ARG A 76 19.31 15.19 -8.41
CA ARG A 76 17.84 15.07 -8.27
C ARG A 76 17.38 13.73 -8.79
N ALA A 77 16.43 13.15 -8.10
CA ALA A 77 15.83 11.87 -8.46
C ALA A 77 14.31 11.93 -8.46
N ALA A 78 13.70 11.15 -9.33
CA ALA A 78 12.29 10.78 -9.27
C ALA A 78 12.18 9.39 -8.63
N TYR A 79 11.21 9.21 -7.77
CA TYR A 79 10.94 7.96 -7.08
C TYR A 79 9.81 7.22 -7.78
N GLN A 80 9.96 5.91 -7.93
CA GLN A 80 9.01 5.05 -8.62
C GLN A 80 8.88 3.73 -7.87
N LEU A 81 7.66 3.21 -7.75
CA LEU A 81 7.46 1.88 -7.20
C LEU A 81 8.03 0.80 -8.13
N THR A 82 8.59 -0.24 -7.53
CA THR A 82 8.90 -1.50 -8.22
C THR A 82 7.62 -2.30 -8.45
N ALA A 83 7.70 -3.41 -9.19
CA ALA A 83 6.58 -4.34 -9.31
C ALA A 83 6.08 -4.81 -7.93
N GLU A 84 7.00 -5.18 -7.03
CA GLU A 84 6.67 -5.59 -5.66
C GLU A 84 5.99 -4.46 -4.86
N GLY A 85 6.49 -3.22 -4.97
CA GLY A 85 5.85 -2.06 -4.34
C GLY A 85 4.43 -1.81 -4.86
N THR A 86 4.21 -2.03 -6.15
CA THR A 86 2.88 -1.88 -6.77
C THR A 86 1.88 -2.93 -6.31
N GLU A 87 2.34 -4.10 -5.88
CA GLU A 87 1.46 -5.16 -5.32
C GLU A 87 0.72 -4.71 -4.05
N LEU A 88 1.24 -3.71 -3.33
CA LEU A 88 0.55 -3.11 -2.18
C LEU A 88 -0.73 -2.34 -2.55
N ALA A 89 -0.94 -2.04 -3.82
CA ALA A 89 -2.11 -1.26 -4.27
C ALA A 89 -3.44 -1.87 -3.83
N GLY A 90 -3.57 -3.20 -3.88
CA GLY A 90 -4.78 -3.91 -3.43
C GLY A 90 -5.05 -3.71 -1.95
N ALA A 91 -4.04 -3.89 -1.11
CA ALA A 91 -4.14 -3.69 0.34
C ALA A 91 -4.48 -2.23 0.69
N LEU A 92 -3.84 -1.27 0.03
CA LEU A 92 -4.11 0.16 0.25
C LEU A 92 -5.53 0.54 -0.15
N ARG A 93 -6.06 0.00 -1.25
CA ARG A 93 -7.47 0.21 -1.64
C ARG A 93 -8.43 -0.35 -0.61
N LEU A 94 -8.16 -1.52 -0.03
CA LEU A 94 -8.98 -2.10 1.03
C LEU A 94 -8.96 -1.23 2.29
N LEU A 95 -7.78 -0.73 2.68
CA LEU A 95 -7.64 0.20 3.81
C LEU A 95 -8.36 1.52 3.55
N ALA A 96 -8.21 2.08 2.35
CA ALA A 96 -8.90 3.31 1.95
C ALA A 96 -10.43 3.15 1.96
N HIS A 97 -10.92 2.01 1.46
CA HIS A 97 -12.35 1.69 1.51
C HIS A 97 -12.87 1.60 2.95
N TRP A 98 -12.13 0.94 3.82
CA TRP A 98 -12.47 0.87 5.25
C TRP A 98 -12.43 2.26 5.89
N GLY A 99 -11.38 3.05 5.61
CA GLY A 99 -11.19 4.40 6.15
C GLY A 99 -12.28 5.39 5.71
N ALA A 100 -12.77 5.28 4.47
CA ALA A 100 -13.82 6.15 3.93
C ALA A 100 -15.14 6.07 4.73
N ARG A 101 -15.40 4.97 5.44
CA ARG A 101 -16.57 4.86 6.33
C ARG A 101 -16.50 5.80 7.53
N HIS A 102 -15.30 6.25 7.88
CA HIS A 102 -15.02 7.13 9.03
C HIS A 102 -14.74 8.58 8.62
N THR A 103 -14.72 8.86 7.32
CA THR A 103 -14.51 10.20 6.76
C THR A 103 -15.67 10.55 5.82
N ASP A 104 -15.41 10.69 4.54
CA ASP A 104 -16.41 10.89 3.52
C ASP A 104 -16.55 9.64 2.63
N PRO A 105 -17.71 8.94 2.65
CA PRO A 105 -17.94 7.79 1.78
C PRO A 105 -17.75 8.08 0.28
N ALA A 106 -17.86 9.35 -0.14
CA ALA A 106 -17.61 9.76 -1.51
C ALA A 106 -16.14 9.61 -1.94
N GLU A 107 -15.22 9.60 -0.98
CA GLU A 107 -13.79 9.41 -1.21
C GLU A 107 -13.36 7.93 -1.31
N ALA A 108 -14.30 6.99 -1.14
CA ALA A 108 -14.01 5.57 -1.32
C ALA A 108 -13.53 5.28 -2.76
N PRO A 109 -12.65 4.29 -2.95
CA PRO A 109 -12.09 3.96 -4.26
C PRO A 109 -13.16 3.72 -5.32
N ARG A 110 -13.00 4.37 -6.47
CA ARG A 110 -13.95 4.31 -7.60
C ARG A 110 -13.25 3.85 -8.87
N HIS A 111 -14.02 3.24 -9.74
CA HIS A 111 -13.57 2.93 -11.09
C HIS A 111 -13.49 4.22 -11.90
N THR A 112 -12.30 4.56 -12.40
CA THR A 112 -12.04 5.85 -13.08
C THR A 112 -12.86 6.05 -14.35
N ALA A 113 -13.19 4.96 -15.04
CA ALA A 113 -13.94 5.02 -16.30
C ALA A 113 -15.44 5.32 -16.13
N CYS A 114 -16.07 4.89 -15.03
CA CYS A 114 -17.52 5.04 -14.84
C CYS A 114 -17.92 5.67 -13.51
N GLY A 115 -16.96 5.95 -12.60
CA GLY A 115 -17.23 6.56 -11.29
C GLY A 115 -17.90 5.64 -10.28
N THR A 116 -18.15 4.37 -10.60
CA THR A 116 -18.78 3.43 -9.68
C THR A 116 -17.83 3.08 -8.52
N LEU A 117 -18.38 2.97 -7.32
CA LEU A 117 -17.64 2.49 -6.16
C LEU A 117 -17.12 1.08 -6.42
N LEU A 118 -15.84 0.86 -6.10
CA LEU A 118 -15.23 -0.45 -6.22
C LEU A 118 -15.64 -1.32 -5.02
N GLU A 119 -15.93 -2.59 -5.30
CA GLU A 119 -16.13 -3.63 -4.31
C GLU A 119 -14.97 -4.60 -4.33
N ALA A 120 -14.43 -4.93 -3.16
CA ALA A 120 -13.45 -6.00 -3.04
C ALA A 120 -14.19 -7.33 -2.84
N ARG A 121 -13.83 -8.33 -3.64
CA ARG A 121 -14.39 -9.67 -3.58
C ARG A 121 -13.26 -10.68 -3.54
N TRP A 122 -13.39 -11.67 -2.68
CA TRP A 122 -12.49 -12.81 -2.66
C TRP A 122 -13.00 -13.89 -3.59
N TYR A 123 -12.14 -14.42 -4.43
CA TYR A 123 -12.49 -15.41 -5.42
C TYR A 123 -11.64 -16.67 -5.21
N CYS A 124 -12.27 -17.82 -5.11
CA CYS A 124 -11.60 -19.10 -5.05
C CYS A 124 -11.49 -19.72 -6.46
N PRO A 125 -10.29 -19.80 -7.05
CA PRO A 125 -10.13 -20.31 -8.41
C PRO A 125 -10.39 -21.83 -8.53
N THR A 126 -10.25 -22.57 -7.42
CA THR A 126 -10.51 -24.02 -7.39
C THR A 126 -12.00 -24.33 -7.38
N CYS A 127 -12.76 -23.58 -6.59
CA CYS A 127 -14.21 -23.77 -6.48
C CYS A 127 -14.98 -22.94 -7.51
N ASP A 128 -14.31 -22.03 -8.22
CA ASP A 128 -14.86 -21.15 -9.25
C ASP A 128 -16.03 -20.29 -8.74
N HIS A 129 -15.91 -19.76 -7.51
CA HIS A 129 -16.91 -18.85 -6.96
C HIS A 129 -16.32 -17.77 -6.06
N LEU A 130 -17.12 -16.73 -5.80
CA LEU A 130 -16.83 -15.67 -4.85
C LEU A 130 -17.02 -16.20 -3.42
N VAL A 131 -16.10 -15.84 -2.54
CA VAL A 131 -16.13 -16.18 -1.12
C VAL A 131 -16.62 -14.97 -0.34
N ASP A 132 -17.75 -15.09 0.33
CA ASP A 132 -18.33 -14.01 1.11
C ASP A 132 -17.65 -13.86 2.48
N HIS A 133 -17.48 -12.61 2.90
CA HIS A 133 -16.86 -12.22 4.18
C HIS A 133 -17.85 -12.31 5.37
N GLU A 134 -18.81 -13.18 5.32
CA GLU A 134 -19.69 -13.35 6.47
C GLU A 134 -18.94 -14.05 7.61
N PRO A 135 -18.92 -13.47 8.84
CA PRO A 135 -18.20 -14.06 9.98
C PRO A 135 -18.75 -15.42 10.45
N ARG A 136 -19.83 -15.88 9.85
CA ARG A 136 -20.53 -17.12 10.23
C ARG A 136 -20.09 -18.34 9.45
N ASP A 137 -19.48 -18.13 8.30
CA ASP A 137 -19.00 -19.22 7.48
C ASP A 137 -17.47 -19.17 7.52
N ALA A 138 -16.86 -20.18 8.11
CA ALA A 138 -15.41 -20.33 8.21
C ALA A 138 -14.76 -20.58 6.83
N GLU A 139 -15.22 -19.85 5.80
CA GLU A 139 -14.74 -19.99 4.41
C GLU A 139 -13.41 -19.32 4.17
N VAL A 140 -13.02 -18.36 5.00
CA VAL A 140 -11.72 -17.68 4.90
C VAL A 140 -10.92 -17.91 6.18
N SER A 141 -9.81 -18.62 6.06
CA SER A 141 -8.83 -18.77 7.13
C SER A 141 -7.79 -17.67 7.00
N TYR A 142 -7.69 -16.84 8.02
CA TYR A 142 -6.57 -15.91 8.19
C TYR A 142 -5.49 -16.61 9.01
N LEU A 143 -4.44 -17.03 8.37
CA LEU A 143 -3.29 -17.69 9.01
C LEU A 143 -2.46 -16.70 9.80
#